data_89e477450b0dcaf147a817cc23658b14
#
_entry.id   89e477450b0dcaf147a817cc23658b14
#
_cell.length_a   1.000
_cell.length_b   1.000
_cell.length_c   1.000
_cell.angle_alpha   90.00
_cell.angle_beta   90.00
_cell.angle_gamma   90.00
#
_symmetry.space_group_name_H-M   'P 1'
#
loop_
_entity.id
_entity.type
_entity.pdbx_description
1 polymer ?
#
loop_
_entity_poly.entity_id
_entity_poly.type
_entity_poly.pdbx_seq_one_letter_code
_entity_poly.pdbx_strand_id
1 'polypeptide(L)'
;LFALVAFCSCTAEKSVYMFSYFMQNGQDGLHLAYSYDGLTWETLNNGESFLAPQIGEDKLMRDPSIVQDDKGTFHMVWTTGWWDQGIGYASSKDLVNWSEQKNIPVMEMFPGTKNSWAPELFYDLKTKTFYIFWSSTIEGVFTDTSTTSEGGLNHRQYYVTTKDFETFSETKLFFNPDFCVIDGAILKKGKEYYLFVKNENLTPPEKNIRVTSNDKPYDFPTEVSEAITGDYWAEGASPLQVGEY
;
A
#
# COMPACT_ATOMS: atom_id res chain seq x y z
N LEU A 1 48.40 -22.06 -32.83
CA LEU A 1 47.71 -20.93 -32.11
C LEU A 1 46.23 -21.26 -32.07
N PHE A 2 45.70 -21.76 -30.95
CA PHE A 2 44.28 -21.95 -30.74
C PHE A 2 43.72 -20.71 -30.04
N ALA A 3 42.85 -20.00 -30.73
CA ALA A 3 42.10 -18.89 -30.13
C ALA A 3 40.92 -19.45 -29.31
N LEU A 4 40.96 -19.28 -27.99
CA LEU A 4 39.84 -19.59 -27.09
C LEU A 4 38.84 -18.46 -27.20
N VAL A 5 37.74 -18.69 -27.90
CA VAL A 5 36.60 -17.73 -27.91
C VAL A 5 35.77 -18.01 -26.66
N ALA A 6 35.93 -17.17 -25.65
CA ALA A 6 35.05 -17.18 -24.47
C ALA A 6 33.68 -16.57 -24.87
N PHE A 7 32.68 -17.41 -24.99
CA PHE A 7 31.29 -16.96 -25.06
C PHE A 7 30.87 -16.48 -23.66
N CYS A 8 30.89 -15.19 -23.43
CA CYS A 8 30.20 -14.58 -22.27
C CYS A 8 28.69 -14.66 -22.54
N SER A 9 28.04 -15.69 -22.03
CA SER A 9 26.57 -15.73 -22.04
C SER A 9 26.09 -14.73 -21.01
N CYS A 10 25.73 -13.54 -21.44
CA CYS A 10 24.99 -12.59 -20.65
C CYS A 10 23.56 -13.16 -20.51
N THR A 11 23.31 -13.97 -19.49
CA THR A 11 21.96 -14.29 -19.10
C THR A 11 21.36 -13.01 -18.53
N ALA A 12 20.47 -12.37 -19.26
CA ALA A 12 19.65 -11.29 -18.71
C ALA A 12 18.97 -11.83 -17.46
N GLU A 13 19.25 -11.23 -16.30
CA GLU A 13 18.52 -11.55 -15.07
C GLU A 13 17.04 -11.30 -15.34
N LYS A 14 16.23 -12.35 -15.23
CA LYS A 14 14.78 -12.21 -15.37
C LYS A 14 14.26 -11.48 -14.15
N SER A 15 13.63 -10.35 -14.36
CA SER A 15 12.88 -9.67 -13.31
C SER A 15 11.78 -10.58 -12.80
N VAL A 16 11.58 -10.62 -11.49
CA VAL A 16 10.50 -11.33 -10.81
C VAL A 16 9.64 -10.29 -10.13
N TYR A 17 8.37 -10.31 -10.44
CA TYR A 17 7.38 -9.47 -9.75
C TYR A 17 6.85 -10.24 -8.54
N MET A 18 6.69 -9.54 -7.42
CA MET A 18 6.15 -10.09 -6.18
C MET A 18 4.83 -9.41 -5.86
N PHE A 19 3.90 -10.18 -5.35
CA PHE A 19 2.59 -9.70 -4.89
C PHE A 19 2.34 -10.18 -3.47
N SER A 20 2.11 -9.24 -2.54
CA SER A 20 1.68 -9.53 -1.18
C SER A 20 0.16 -9.49 -1.12
N TYR A 21 -0.45 -10.46 -0.44
CA TYR A 21 -1.88 -10.52 -0.29
C TYR A 21 -2.28 -11.17 1.03
N PHE A 22 -3.53 -11.06 1.39
CA PHE A 22 -4.13 -11.73 2.53
C PHE A 22 -5.33 -12.57 2.07
N MET A 23 -5.75 -13.51 2.89
CA MET A 23 -6.92 -14.35 2.60
C MET A 23 -8.03 -14.05 3.60
N GLN A 24 -9.29 -14.18 3.15
CA GLN A 24 -10.49 -13.96 3.96
C GLN A 24 -10.45 -12.61 4.69
N ASN A 25 -10.35 -12.62 6.03
CA ASN A 25 -10.25 -11.41 6.85
C ASN A 25 -8.81 -11.13 7.36
N GLY A 26 -7.80 -11.86 6.86
CA GLY A 26 -6.40 -11.66 7.21
C GLY A 26 -5.97 -12.28 8.54
N GLN A 27 -6.73 -13.24 9.08
CA GLN A 27 -6.38 -13.89 10.35
C GLN A 27 -5.16 -14.80 10.26
N ASP A 28 -4.92 -15.40 9.11
CA ASP A 28 -3.79 -16.29 8.87
C ASP A 28 -2.52 -15.56 8.44
N GLY A 29 -2.64 -14.30 7.99
CA GLY A 29 -1.52 -13.40 7.78
C GLY A 29 -1.06 -13.21 6.35
N LEU A 30 0.25 -13.06 6.17
CA LEU A 30 0.90 -12.70 4.90
C LEU A 30 0.96 -13.88 3.94
N HIS A 31 0.46 -13.68 2.74
CA HIS A 31 0.69 -14.55 1.59
C HIS A 31 1.48 -13.84 0.52
N LEU A 32 2.22 -14.60 -0.28
CA LEU A 32 3.03 -14.09 -1.39
C LEU A 32 2.75 -14.89 -2.65
N ALA A 33 2.74 -14.17 -3.77
CA ALA A 33 2.74 -14.73 -5.12
C ALA A 33 3.83 -14.08 -5.96
N TYR A 34 4.26 -14.75 -7.02
CA TYR A 34 5.25 -14.22 -7.94
C TYR A 34 4.79 -14.34 -9.39
N SER A 35 5.38 -13.51 -10.25
CA SER A 35 5.14 -13.53 -11.69
C SER A 35 6.41 -13.15 -12.44
N TYR A 36 6.57 -13.69 -13.64
CA TYR A 36 7.63 -13.31 -14.58
C TYR A 36 7.13 -12.36 -15.69
N ASP A 37 5.83 -12.25 -15.85
CA ASP A 37 5.18 -11.46 -16.92
C ASP A 37 4.23 -10.38 -16.40
N GLY A 38 3.95 -10.37 -15.08
CA GLY A 38 2.99 -9.47 -14.44
C GLY A 38 1.51 -9.83 -14.69
N LEU A 39 1.24 -10.91 -15.40
CA LEU A 39 -0.10 -11.35 -15.79
C LEU A 39 -0.47 -12.71 -15.20
N THR A 40 0.48 -13.63 -15.18
CA THR A 40 0.31 -14.98 -14.65
C THR A 40 1.00 -15.07 -13.30
N TRP A 41 0.24 -15.35 -12.24
CA TRP A 41 0.72 -15.36 -10.87
C TRP A 41 0.68 -16.76 -10.28
N GLU A 42 1.76 -17.13 -9.60
CA GLU A 42 1.88 -18.39 -8.87
C GLU A 42 2.06 -18.11 -7.39
N THR A 43 1.33 -18.85 -6.54
CA THR A 43 1.45 -18.72 -5.09
C THR A 43 2.77 -19.31 -4.60
N LEU A 44 3.39 -18.67 -3.62
CA LEU A 44 4.54 -19.20 -2.90
C LEU A 44 4.09 -20.04 -1.69
N ASN A 45 5.01 -20.84 -1.15
CA ASN A 45 4.80 -21.66 0.04
C ASN A 45 3.53 -22.55 -0.03
N ASN A 46 3.19 -23.05 -1.23
CA ASN A 46 1.96 -23.83 -1.48
C ASN A 46 0.67 -23.12 -1.02
N GLY A 47 0.66 -21.79 -0.98
CA GLY A 47 -0.45 -20.99 -0.52
C GLY A 47 -0.55 -20.85 1.01
N GLU A 48 0.41 -21.38 1.76
CA GLU A 48 0.47 -21.20 3.22
C GLU A 48 1.04 -19.82 3.60
N SER A 49 0.63 -19.30 4.74
CA SER A 49 1.09 -18.00 5.25
C SER A 49 2.58 -17.98 5.56
N PHE A 50 3.24 -16.84 5.31
CA PHE A 50 4.63 -16.56 5.67
C PHE A 50 4.79 -15.91 7.04
N LEU A 51 3.76 -15.21 7.53
CA LEU A 51 3.79 -14.47 8.79
C LEU A 51 2.37 -14.32 9.34
N ALA A 52 2.10 -14.95 10.48
CA ALA A 52 0.83 -14.79 11.18
C ALA A 52 0.81 -13.47 11.97
N PRO A 53 -0.33 -12.74 12.03
CA PRO A 53 -0.44 -11.51 12.79
C PRO A 53 -0.39 -11.76 14.30
N GLN A 54 0.33 -10.90 15.02
CA GLN A 54 0.51 -11.02 16.48
C GLN A 54 0.05 -9.76 17.23
N ILE A 55 -0.08 -8.63 16.53
CA ILE A 55 -0.40 -7.31 17.09
C ILE A 55 -1.76 -6.81 16.59
N GLY A 56 -2.24 -5.77 17.23
CA GLY A 56 -3.58 -5.22 17.00
C GLY A 56 -4.64 -5.90 17.88
N GLU A 57 -5.78 -5.25 18.05
CA GLU A 57 -6.88 -5.78 18.86
C GLU A 57 -7.48 -7.03 18.21
N ASP A 58 -7.74 -6.98 16.91
CA ASP A 58 -8.30 -8.10 16.14
C ASP A 58 -7.23 -9.10 15.65
N LYS A 59 -5.95 -8.75 15.73
CA LYS A 59 -4.82 -9.52 15.19
C LYS A 59 -5.05 -9.93 13.74
N LEU A 60 -5.29 -8.94 12.88
CA LEU A 60 -5.44 -9.13 11.45
C LEU A 60 -4.15 -8.68 10.72
N MET A 61 -3.95 -9.23 9.54
CA MET A 61 -2.95 -8.75 8.58
C MET A 61 -3.64 -8.57 7.24
N ARG A 62 -4.36 -7.44 7.12
CA ARG A 62 -5.06 -7.06 5.90
C ARG A 62 -4.21 -6.07 5.13
N ASP A 63 -4.39 -6.03 3.84
CA ASP A 63 -3.77 -5.04 2.95
C ASP A 63 -2.24 -4.93 3.14
N PRO A 64 -1.48 -6.06 3.16
CA PRO A 64 -0.04 -6.01 3.40
C PRO A 64 0.68 -5.33 2.23
N SER A 65 1.31 -4.20 2.47
CA SER A 65 2.12 -3.46 1.50
C SER A 65 3.60 -3.64 1.78
N ILE A 66 4.38 -4.06 0.78
CA ILE A 66 5.81 -4.35 0.91
C ILE A 66 6.62 -3.53 -0.09
N VAL A 67 7.68 -2.88 0.39
CA VAL A 67 8.71 -2.28 -0.48
C VAL A 67 10.10 -2.71 -0.05
N GLN A 68 11.03 -2.76 -1.00
CA GLN A 68 12.45 -3.01 -0.74
C GLN A 68 13.23 -1.70 -0.75
N ASP A 69 14.07 -1.47 0.26
CA ASP A 69 14.98 -0.34 0.31
C ASP A 69 16.25 -0.57 -0.54
N ASP A 70 17.08 0.46 -0.67
CA ASP A 70 18.35 0.41 -1.39
C ASP A 70 19.44 -0.45 -0.71
N LYS A 71 19.17 -0.98 0.48
CA LYS A 71 20.04 -1.90 1.22
C LYS A 71 19.55 -3.35 1.17
N GLY A 72 18.51 -3.61 0.37
CA GLY A 72 17.91 -4.93 0.19
C GLY A 72 17.06 -5.39 1.37
N THR A 73 16.59 -4.48 2.24
CA THR A 73 15.63 -4.81 3.30
C THR A 73 14.21 -4.63 2.75
N PHE A 74 13.38 -5.62 2.97
CA PHE A 74 11.94 -5.52 2.75
C PHE A 74 11.28 -4.96 4.00
N HIS A 75 10.45 -3.95 3.81
CA HIS A 75 9.64 -3.33 4.85
C HIS A 75 8.18 -3.55 4.52
N MET A 76 7.41 -3.95 5.51
CA MET A 76 5.98 -4.23 5.35
C MET A 76 5.15 -3.46 6.37
N VAL A 77 4.04 -2.91 5.92
CA VAL A 77 2.97 -2.37 6.76
C VAL A 77 1.65 -3.07 6.45
N TRP A 78 0.70 -3.08 7.41
CA TRP A 78 -0.60 -3.73 7.23
C TRP A 78 -1.66 -3.18 8.20
N THR A 79 -2.92 -3.39 7.87
CA THR A 79 -4.07 -3.14 8.74
C THR A 79 -4.15 -4.22 9.82
N THR A 80 -4.11 -3.83 11.09
CA THR A 80 -4.06 -4.75 12.25
C THR A 80 -5.43 -5.14 12.78
N GLY A 81 -6.45 -4.33 12.51
CA GLY A 81 -7.82 -4.54 12.98
C GLY A 81 -8.78 -3.55 12.33
N TRP A 82 -10.07 -3.81 12.48
CA TRP A 82 -11.12 -2.96 11.89
C TRP A 82 -11.18 -1.57 12.53
N TRP A 83 -10.84 -1.47 13.81
CA TRP A 83 -11.00 -0.23 14.58
C TRP A 83 -9.71 0.23 15.25
N ASP A 84 -8.58 -0.35 14.87
CA ASP A 84 -7.27 0.07 15.37
C ASP A 84 -6.88 1.44 14.81
N GLN A 85 -6.24 2.26 15.67
CA GLN A 85 -5.74 3.58 15.31
C GLN A 85 -4.25 3.55 14.92
N GLY A 86 -3.61 2.40 15.03
CA GLY A 86 -2.26 2.12 14.58
C GLY A 86 -2.26 1.25 13.32
N ILE A 87 -1.06 1.01 12.82
CA ILE A 87 -0.79 0.06 11.72
C ILE A 87 0.33 -0.88 12.13
N GLY A 88 0.36 -2.07 11.53
CA GLY A 88 1.43 -3.03 11.76
C GLY A 88 2.67 -2.72 10.93
N TYR A 89 3.82 -3.12 11.45
CA TYR A 89 5.11 -3.06 10.77
C TYR A 89 5.98 -4.27 11.09
N ALA A 90 6.67 -4.79 10.09
CA ALA A 90 7.78 -5.74 10.22
C ALA A 90 8.75 -5.57 9.05
N SER A 91 9.98 -6.08 9.21
CA SER A 91 10.99 -6.08 8.14
C SER A 91 11.59 -7.48 7.94
N SER A 92 12.12 -7.70 6.73
CA SER A 92 12.75 -8.96 6.36
C SER A 92 13.93 -8.73 5.40
N LYS A 93 14.88 -9.67 5.36
CA LYS A 93 15.94 -9.70 4.35
C LYS A 93 15.66 -10.70 3.23
N ASP A 94 14.70 -11.57 3.39
CA ASP A 94 14.46 -12.71 2.50
C ASP A 94 12.98 -13.01 2.25
N LEU A 95 12.06 -12.20 2.78
CA LEU A 95 10.60 -12.37 2.73
C LEU A 95 10.06 -13.61 3.48
N VAL A 96 10.92 -14.37 4.12
CA VAL A 96 10.59 -15.59 4.87
C VAL A 96 10.76 -15.38 6.36
N ASN A 97 11.90 -14.80 6.75
CA ASN A 97 12.23 -14.53 8.15
C ASN A 97 11.95 -13.05 8.45
N TRP A 98 10.91 -12.79 9.24
CA TRP A 98 10.46 -11.45 9.58
C TRP A 98 10.91 -11.05 10.99
N SER A 99 11.16 -9.76 11.18
CA SER A 99 11.43 -9.17 12.49
C SER A 99 10.23 -9.33 13.44
N GLU A 100 10.43 -8.99 14.71
CA GLU A 100 9.33 -8.74 15.63
C GLU A 100 8.36 -7.71 15.03
N GLN A 101 7.06 -7.97 15.21
CA GLN A 101 6.00 -7.07 14.73
C GLN A 101 5.86 -5.89 15.68
N LYS A 102 5.74 -4.69 15.11
CA LYS A 102 5.58 -3.44 15.88
C LYS A 102 4.28 -2.76 15.48
N ASN A 103 3.62 -2.11 16.44
CA ASN A 103 2.54 -1.16 16.17
C ASN A 103 3.15 0.23 15.93
N ILE A 104 2.77 0.89 14.84
CA ILE A 104 3.06 2.31 14.61
C ILE A 104 1.77 3.09 14.95
N PRO A 105 1.77 3.94 15.99
CA PRO A 105 0.56 4.59 16.50
C PRO A 105 0.19 5.84 15.67
N VAL A 106 -0.08 5.64 14.39
CA VAL A 106 -0.18 6.71 13.37
C VAL A 106 -1.33 7.69 13.60
N MET A 107 -2.42 7.28 14.28
CA MET A 107 -3.61 8.09 14.51
C MET A 107 -4.01 8.23 15.98
N GLU A 108 -3.27 7.65 16.92
CA GLU A 108 -3.60 7.68 18.34
C GLU A 108 -3.66 9.10 18.94
N MET A 109 -2.94 10.07 18.34
CA MET A 109 -2.94 11.47 18.75
C MET A 109 -4.16 12.27 18.25
N PHE A 110 -5.04 11.68 17.43
CA PHE A 110 -6.23 12.36 16.90
C PHE A 110 -7.50 11.85 17.58
N PRO A 111 -8.07 12.60 18.53
CA PRO A 111 -9.33 12.21 19.19
C PRO A 111 -10.45 12.01 18.16
N GLY A 112 -11.24 10.96 18.34
CA GLY A 112 -12.36 10.63 17.45
C GLY A 112 -11.97 9.82 16.21
N THR A 113 -10.69 9.46 16.06
CA THR A 113 -10.26 8.50 15.00
C THR A 113 -10.95 7.16 15.20
N LYS A 114 -11.52 6.62 14.14
CA LYS A 114 -12.22 5.33 14.13
C LYS A 114 -11.31 4.17 13.74
N ASN A 115 -10.39 4.39 12.80
CA ASN A 115 -9.64 3.30 12.17
C ASN A 115 -8.38 3.81 11.48
N SER A 116 -7.50 2.86 11.08
CA SER A 116 -6.36 3.10 10.16
C SER A 116 -6.29 1.93 9.18
N TRP A 117 -6.84 2.12 7.98
CA TRP A 117 -7.01 1.05 6.99
C TRP A 117 -6.09 1.17 5.80
N ALA A 118 -5.78 0.03 5.21
CA ALA A 118 -5.04 -0.12 3.96
C ALA A 118 -3.79 0.78 3.90
N PRO A 119 -2.84 0.61 4.85
CA PRO A 119 -1.59 1.35 4.79
C PRO A 119 -0.77 0.90 3.60
N GLU A 120 -0.23 1.88 2.88
CA GLU A 120 0.61 1.66 1.72
C GLU A 120 1.99 2.27 1.93
N LEU A 121 3.02 1.61 1.39
CA LEU A 121 4.40 2.05 1.42
C LEU A 121 4.85 2.55 0.04
N PHE A 122 5.46 3.73 0.02
CA PHE A 122 6.23 4.19 -1.11
C PHE A 122 7.65 4.58 -0.66
N TYR A 123 8.68 4.02 -1.29
CA TYR A 123 10.07 4.37 -1.03
C TYR A 123 10.62 5.28 -2.12
N ASP A 124 10.91 6.54 -1.78
CA ASP A 124 11.60 7.43 -2.69
C ASP A 124 13.11 7.20 -2.64
N LEU A 125 13.62 6.48 -3.63
CA LEU A 125 15.04 6.15 -3.76
C LEU A 125 15.95 7.39 -3.78
N LYS A 126 15.47 8.54 -4.28
CA LYS A 126 16.24 9.76 -4.38
C LYS A 126 16.51 10.39 -3.02
N THR A 127 15.50 10.46 -2.17
CA THR A 127 15.60 11.06 -0.82
C THR A 127 15.83 10.02 0.27
N LYS A 128 15.75 8.72 -0.07
CA LYS A 128 15.82 7.57 0.85
C LYS A 128 14.78 7.70 1.98
N THR A 129 13.59 8.08 1.59
CA THR A 129 12.48 8.34 2.50
C THR A 129 11.34 7.41 2.18
N PHE A 130 10.80 6.75 3.20
CA PHE A 130 9.55 6.01 3.12
C PHE A 130 8.40 6.98 3.38
N TYR A 131 7.41 6.93 2.52
CA TYR A 131 6.10 7.51 2.71
C TYR A 131 5.16 6.36 3.10
N ILE A 132 4.54 6.48 4.26
CA ILE A 132 3.52 5.54 4.73
C ILE A 132 2.23 6.31 4.76
N PHE A 133 1.24 5.88 4.00
CA PHE A 133 -0.06 6.55 3.95
C PHE A 133 -1.18 5.52 4.09
N TRP A 134 -2.27 5.92 4.69
CA TRP A 134 -3.39 5.06 5.04
C TRP A 134 -4.69 5.86 5.04
N SER A 135 -5.81 5.17 5.21
CA SER A 135 -7.14 5.77 5.23
C SER A 135 -7.73 5.75 6.63
N SER A 136 -8.18 6.91 7.12
CA SER A 136 -8.81 7.05 8.44
C SER A 136 -10.07 7.91 8.36
N THR A 137 -11.04 7.56 9.20
CA THR A 137 -12.17 8.42 9.54
C THR A 137 -11.93 9.06 10.90
N ILE A 138 -12.08 10.38 10.99
CA ILE A 138 -12.12 11.13 12.25
C ILE A 138 -13.53 11.65 12.44
N GLU A 139 -14.16 11.36 13.58
CA GLU A 139 -15.52 11.77 13.90
C GLU A 139 -15.67 13.30 13.87
N GLY A 140 -16.69 13.79 13.17
CA GLY A 140 -16.96 15.22 13.06
C GLY A 140 -16.07 16.00 12.09
N VAL A 141 -15.16 15.31 11.38
CA VAL A 141 -14.29 15.92 10.36
C VAL A 141 -14.78 15.53 8.96
N PHE A 142 -14.75 16.46 7.99
CA PHE A 142 -15.23 16.30 6.61
C PHE A 142 -16.69 15.83 6.52
N THR A 143 -17.56 16.44 7.33
CA THR A 143 -18.97 16.03 7.49
C THR A 143 -19.82 16.22 6.24
N ASP A 144 -19.41 17.05 5.30
CA ASP A 144 -20.06 17.31 4.01
C ASP A 144 -20.15 16.07 3.11
N THR A 145 -19.23 15.12 3.26
CA THR A 145 -19.21 13.85 2.51
C THR A 145 -19.58 12.62 3.36
N SER A 146 -19.90 12.79 4.64
CA SER A 146 -20.14 11.67 5.57
C SER A 146 -21.36 10.80 5.26
N THR A 147 -22.28 11.30 4.44
CA THR A 147 -23.51 10.57 4.08
C THR A 147 -23.37 9.74 2.80
N THR A 148 -22.23 9.83 2.13
CA THR A 148 -22.03 9.20 0.82
C THR A 148 -21.40 7.81 0.89
N SER A 149 -20.78 7.45 2.02
CA SER A 149 -20.04 6.19 2.20
C SER A 149 -20.80 5.18 3.05
N GLU A 150 -20.30 3.96 3.05
CA GLU A 150 -20.84 2.85 3.83
C GLU A 150 -20.69 3.10 5.35
N GLY A 151 -21.75 2.81 6.11
CA GLY A 151 -21.73 2.95 7.57
C GLY A 151 -21.50 4.38 8.08
N GLY A 152 -21.56 5.39 7.21
CA GLY A 152 -21.27 6.79 7.54
C GLY A 152 -19.78 7.07 7.78
N LEU A 153 -18.91 6.13 7.44
CA LEU A 153 -17.46 6.33 7.49
C LEU A 153 -17.03 7.29 6.38
N ASN A 154 -16.23 8.29 6.74
CA ASN A 154 -15.82 9.35 5.84
C ASN A 154 -14.30 9.47 5.80
N HIS A 155 -13.68 8.50 5.15
CA HIS A 155 -12.24 8.40 5.09
C HIS A 155 -11.59 9.52 4.31
N ARG A 156 -10.41 9.92 4.79
CA ARG A 156 -9.39 10.66 4.05
C ARG A 156 -8.06 9.93 4.23
N GLN A 157 -7.13 10.20 3.33
CA GLN A 157 -5.80 9.63 3.44
C GLN A 157 -4.89 10.55 4.27
N TYR A 158 -4.16 9.94 5.18
CA TYR A 158 -3.15 10.56 6.03
C TYR A 158 -1.80 9.91 5.78
N TYR A 159 -0.71 10.56 6.14
CA TYR A 159 0.63 10.00 5.97
C TYR A 159 1.60 10.46 7.05
N VAL A 160 2.65 9.66 7.19
CA VAL A 160 3.91 9.99 7.85
C VAL A 160 5.06 9.67 6.92
N THR A 161 6.24 10.22 7.23
CA THR A 161 7.49 9.84 6.59
C THR A 161 8.47 9.30 7.62
N THR A 162 9.32 8.37 7.19
CA THR A 162 10.41 7.83 8.01
C THR A 162 11.60 7.46 7.13
N LYS A 163 12.78 7.29 7.74
CA LYS A 163 13.98 6.75 7.09
C LYS A 163 14.47 5.46 7.74
N ASP A 164 13.94 5.11 8.91
CA ASP A 164 14.48 4.06 9.77
C ASP A 164 13.41 3.20 10.47
N PHE A 165 12.13 3.56 10.37
CA PHE A 165 10.99 2.95 11.08
C PHE A 165 11.13 3.00 12.62
N GLU A 166 11.95 3.92 13.12
CA GLU A 166 12.09 4.23 14.55
C GLU A 166 11.63 5.67 14.84
N THR A 167 11.91 6.59 13.91
CA THR A 167 11.50 7.99 13.99
C THR A 167 10.57 8.34 12.84
N PHE A 168 9.46 9.01 13.16
CA PHE A 168 8.43 9.37 12.20
C PHE A 168 8.17 10.88 12.20
N SER A 169 7.79 11.41 11.06
CA SER A 169 7.23 12.76 11.01
C SER A 169 5.90 12.84 11.76
N GLU A 170 5.42 14.03 12.01
CA GLU A 170 4.02 14.22 12.41
C GLU A 170 3.09 13.68 11.32
N THR A 171 1.95 13.10 11.75
CA THR A 171 0.87 12.69 10.85
C THR A 171 0.23 13.92 10.21
N LYS A 172 0.07 13.89 8.89
CA LYS A 172 -0.54 14.95 8.09
C LYS A 172 -1.57 14.37 7.14
N LEU A 173 -2.50 15.23 6.72
CA LEU A 173 -3.42 14.92 5.64
C LEU A 173 -2.62 14.72 4.34
N PHE A 174 -2.85 13.59 3.68
CA PHE A 174 -2.18 13.20 2.45
C PHE A 174 -3.01 13.52 1.22
N PHE A 175 -4.27 13.10 1.21
CA PHE A 175 -5.18 13.30 0.11
C PHE A 175 -6.62 13.51 0.59
N ASN A 176 -7.26 14.58 0.10
CA ASN A 176 -8.60 15.00 0.49
C ASN A 176 -9.41 15.41 -0.76
N PRO A 177 -9.94 14.45 -1.51
CA PRO A 177 -10.87 14.72 -2.61
C PRO A 177 -12.29 15.00 -2.10
N ASP A 178 -13.20 15.37 -2.99
CA ASP A 178 -14.61 15.65 -2.67
C ASP A 178 -15.46 14.37 -2.45
N PHE A 179 -14.82 13.25 -2.10
CA PHE A 179 -15.47 11.97 -1.86
C PHE A 179 -14.74 11.18 -0.75
N CYS A 180 -15.42 10.17 -0.22
CA CYS A 180 -14.81 9.24 0.71
C CYS A 180 -13.75 8.40 -0.03
N VAL A 181 -12.51 8.41 0.44
CA VAL A 181 -11.36 7.82 -0.27
C VAL A 181 -10.62 6.82 0.59
N ILE A 182 -10.38 5.62 0.03
CA ILE A 182 -9.53 4.58 0.62
C ILE A 182 -8.55 4.01 -0.42
N ASP A 183 -7.72 3.05 -0.01
CA ASP A 183 -6.86 2.22 -0.86
C ASP A 183 -5.97 3.04 -1.81
N GLY A 184 -5.17 3.93 -1.26
CA GLY A 184 -4.20 4.68 -2.06
C GLY A 184 -3.00 3.82 -2.44
N ALA A 185 -2.48 3.98 -3.67
CA ALA A 185 -1.23 3.37 -4.10
C ALA A 185 -0.46 4.29 -5.05
N ILE A 186 0.87 4.39 -4.89
CA ILE A 186 1.71 5.25 -5.73
C ILE A 186 2.51 4.42 -6.72
N LEU A 187 2.41 4.77 -8.00
CA LEU A 187 3.33 4.32 -9.05
C LEU A 187 4.18 5.48 -9.54
N LYS A 188 5.50 5.31 -9.52
CA LYS A 188 6.43 6.25 -10.15
C LYS A 188 6.76 5.82 -11.57
N LYS A 189 6.50 6.70 -12.56
CA LYS A 189 6.89 6.49 -13.96
C LYS A 189 7.67 7.68 -14.47
N GLY A 190 8.95 7.49 -14.72
CA GLY A 190 9.84 8.58 -15.13
C GLY A 190 10.01 9.64 -14.04
N LYS A 191 9.50 10.87 -14.29
CA LYS A 191 9.54 11.98 -13.34
C LYS A 191 8.22 12.19 -12.61
N GLU A 192 7.18 11.48 -12.98
CA GLU A 192 5.83 11.63 -12.46
C GLU A 192 5.49 10.52 -11.47
N TYR A 193 4.67 10.87 -10.49
CA TYR A 193 4.07 9.99 -9.52
C TYR A 193 2.57 9.95 -9.77
N TYR A 194 2.01 8.78 -9.88
CA TYR A 194 0.59 8.52 -10.10
C TYR A 194 0.01 7.96 -8.82
N LEU A 195 -0.98 8.64 -8.25
CA LEU A 195 -1.71 8.18 -7.09
C LEU A 195 -3.02 7.54 -7.57
N PHE A 196 -3.16 6.25 -7.36
CA PHE A 196 -4.38 5.49 -7.57
C PHE A 196 -5.15 5.48 -6.26
N VAL A 197 -6.44 5.73 -6.30
CA VAL A 197 -7.31 5.76 -5.12
C VAL A 197 -8.65 5.13 -5.42
N LYS A 198 -9.27 4.52 -4.41
CA LYS A 198 -10.65 4.07 -4.51
C LYS A 198 -11.61 5.18 -4.07
N ASN A 199 -12.57 5.50 -4.91
CA ASN A 199 -13.76 6.23 -4.51
C ASN A 199 -14.68 5.27 -3.76
N GLU A 200 -14.89 5.52 -2.46
CA GLU A 200 -15.66 4.65 -1.56
C GLU A 200 -17.13 5.04 -1.45
N ASN A 201 -17.62 6.01 -2.25
CA ASN A 201 -18.99 6.47 -2.20
C ASN A 201 -19.97 5.34 -2.58
N LEU A 202 -21.08 5.28 -1.85
CA LEU A 202 -22.24 4.41 -2.13
C LEU A 202 -23.43 5.19 -2.70
N THR A 203 -23.48 6.50 -2.46
CA THR A 203 -24.56 7.36 -2.92
C THR A 203 -24.01 8.67 -3.51
N PRO A 204 -23.94 8.78 -4.84
CA PRO A 204 -24.20 7.72 -5.84
C PRO A 204 -23.21 6.55 -5.71
N PRO A 205 -23.58 5.34 -6.16
CA PRO A 205 -22.67 4.20 -6.10
C PRO A 205 -21.50 4.41 -7.05
N GLU A 206 -20.28 4.35 -6.50
CA GLU A 206 -19.01 4.53 -7.20
C GLU A 206 -18.14 3.27 -7.08
N LYS A 207 -17.50 3.03 -5.93
CA LYS A 207 -16.68 1.83 -5.67
C LYS A 207 -15.72 1.51 -6.84
N ASN A 208 -15.03 2.53 -7.34
CA ASN A 208 -14.15 2.46 -8.51
C ASN A 208 -12.79 3.08 -8.23
N ILE A 209 -11.81 2.78 -9.08
CA ILE A 209 -10.46 3.35 -8.99
C ILE A 209 -10.36 4.59 -9.88
N ARG A 210 -9.73 5.62 -9.33
CA ARG A 210 -9.42 6.89 -9.97
C ARG A 210 -7.95 7.21 -9.82
N VAL A 211 -7.43 8.13 -10.65
CA VAL A 211 -6.00 8.47 -10.69
C VAL A 211 -5.82 9.97 -10.71
N THR A 212 -4.83 10.44 -9.95
CA THR A 212 -4.25 11.78 -10.10
C THR A 212 -2.73 11.66 -10.22
N SER A 213 -2.04 12.72 -10.64
CA SER A 213 -0.58 12.70 -10.76
C SER A 213 0.07 13.99 -10.28
N ASN A 214 1.35 13.88 -9.90
CA ASN A 214 2.19 15.01 -9.49
C ASN A 214 3.66 14.73 -9.82
N ASP A 215 4.49 15.75 -9.77
CA ASP A 215 5.96 15.65 -9.86
C ASP A 215 6.64 15.26 -8.53
N LYS A 216 5.85 15.08 -7.47
CA LYS A 216 6.26 14.68 -6.11
C LYS A 216 5.35 13.57 -5.59
N PRO A 217 5.83 12.73 -4.65
CA PRO A 217 5.02 11.68 -4.02
C PRO A 217 4.12 12.21 -2.88
N TYR A 218 3.77 13.48 -2.90
CA TYR A 218 2.89 14.17 -1.94
C TYR A 218 2.29 15.41 -2.60
N ASP A 219 1.34 16.09 -1.93
CA ASP A 219 0.63 17.27 -2.43
C ASP A 219 -0.04 17.01 -3.79
N PHE A 220 -0.66 15.83 -3.95
CA PHE A 220 -1.39 15.48 -5.16
C PHE A 220 -2.58 16.42 -5.38
N PRO A 221 -2.84 16.84 -6.64
CA PRO A 221 -4.09 17.54 -6.98
C PRO A 221 -5.30 16.71 -6.55
N THR A 222 -6.32 17.38 -6.00
CA THR A 222 -7.55 16.72 -5.54
C THR A 222 -8.48 16.33 -6.69
N GLU A 223 -8.29 16.94 -7.87
CA GLU A 223 -8.95 16.54 -9.10
C GLU A 223 -8.39 15.17 -9.53
N VAL A 224 -9.29 14.24 -9.76
CA VAL A 224 -8.98 12.89 -10.20
C VAL A 224 -9.56 12.60 -11.58
N SER A 225 -9.07 11.57 -12.22
CA SER A 225 -9.64 11.06 -13.47
C SER A 225 -11.09 10.60 -13.31
N GLU A 226 -11.77 10.36 -14.42
CA GLU A 226 -12.93 9.47 -14.44
C GLU A 226 -12.51 8.07 -13.94
N ALA A 227 -13.50 7.21 -13.63
CA ALA A 227 -13.22 5.83 -13.23
C ALA A 227 -12.39 5.11 -14.31
N ILE A 228 -11.28 4.49 -13.89
CA ILE A 228 -10.42 3.70 -14.79
C ILE A 228 -10.75 2.20 -14.76
N THR A 229 -11.61 1.78 -13.83
CA THR A 229 -12.14 0.43 -13.75
C THR A 229 -13.51 0.34 -14.42
N GLY A 230 -13.94 -0.89 -14.76
CA GLY A 230 -15.24 -1.13 -15.38
C GLY A 230 -16.43 -0.92 -14.43
N ASP A 231 -17.62 -1.30 -14.91
CA ASP A 231 -18.88 -1.21 -14.15
C ASP A 231 -18.99 -2.37 -13.14
N TYR A 232 -18.06 -2.40 -12.17
CA TYR A 232 -17.99 -3.34 -11.06
C TYR A 232 -17.27 -2.69 -9.88
N TRP A 233 -17.50 -3.19 -8.68
CA TRP A 233 -16.78 -2.74 -7.51
C TRP A 233 -15.31 -3.15 -7.59
N ALA A 234 -14.42 -2.18 -7.51
CA ALA A 234 -12.98 -2.36 -7.52
C ALA A 234 -12.35 -1.69 -6.31
N GLU A 235 -11.38 -2.35 -5.70
CA GLU A 235 -10.63 -1.89 -4.53
C GLU A 235 -9.20 -2.41 -4.55
N GLY A 236 -8.34 -1.88 -3.65
CA GLY A 236 -7.00 -2.40 -3.43
C GLY A 236 -6.11 -2.31 -4.67
N ALA A 237 -6.07 -1.16 -5.35
CA ALA A 237 -5.23 -0.97 -6.53
C ALA A 237 -3.76 -1.23 -6.20
N SER A 238 -3.12 -2.14 -6.95
CA SER A 238 -1.69 -2.43 -6.84
C SER A 238 -1.02 -2.18 -8.20
N PRO A 239 -0.69 -0.92 -8.52
CA PRO A 239 -0.15 -0.55 -9.82
C PRO A 239 1.27 -1.10 -10.02
N LEU A 240 1.49 -1.72 -11.16
CA LEU A 240 2.77 -2.32 -11.54
C LEU A 240 3.15 -1.91 -12.95
N GLN A 241 4.39 -1.49 -13.14
CA GLN A 241 4.93 -1.26 -14.48
C GLN A 241 5.60 -2.53 -15.00
N VAL A 242 5.11 -3.06 -16.13
CA VAL A 242 5.69 -4.20 -16.84
C VAL A 242 6.14 -3.74 -18.22
N GLY A 243 7.46 -3.63 -18.43
CA GLY A 243 8.01 -3.08 -19.67
C GLY A 243 7.58 -1.62 -19.90
N GLU A 244 6.93 -1.37 -21.02
CA GLU A 244 6.38 -0.03 -21.35
C GLU A 244 4.95 0.21 -20.82
N TYR A 245 4.31 -0.84 -20.29
CA TYR A 245 2.94 -0.86 -19.82
C TYR A 245 2.85 -0.67 -18.30
#